data_c89ae989ae655675dbcb15bc6747e6aa
#
_entry.id   c89ae989ae655675dbcb15bc6747e6aa
#
_cell.length_a   1.000
_cell.length_b   1.000
_cell.length_c   1.000
_cell.angle_alpha   90.00
_cell.angle_beta   90.00
_cell.angle_gamma   90.00
#
_symmetry.space_group_name_H-M   'P 1'
#
loop_
_entity.id
_entity.type
_entity.pdbx_description
1 polymer ?
#
loop_
_entity_poly.entity_id
_entity_poly.type
_entity_poly.pdbx_seq_one_letter_code
_entity_poly.pdbx_strand_id
1 'polypeptide(L)'
;MNFRAVLAMLVCKALRLVSRILHRGGTAMPGRIALKIYPELLSLLAKDVRTAAVTGTNGKTTSSRMTEQAFLEQGKSYFANRSGANLISGITTEFVINSSLSGKCRKEYAVIECDEAAARRVFSQLRPQVIVVTNLFRDQLDRYGEVTHTLENIREGIKGAPEAVLCLNADCSLTASLANDLPNRAVFFGIDKGAAPSRP
;
A
#
# COMPACT_ATOMS: atom_id res chain seq x y z
N MET A 1 -9.10 -20.44 -12.19
CA MET A 1 -9.59 -19.09 -11.80
C MET A 1 -11.11 -19.07 -11.95
N ASN A 2 -11.84 -18.45 -11.00
CA ASN A 2 -13.30 -18.38 -11.03
C ASN A 2 -13.78 -17.45 -12.17
N PHE A 3 -14.86 -17.80 -12.86
CA PHE A 3 -15.47 -16.98 -13.94
C PHE A 3 -15.75 -15.52 -13.49
N ARG A 4 -16.24 -15.34 -12.26
CA ARG A 4 -16.49 -14.00 -11.68
C ARG A 4 -15.22 -13.15 -11.58
N ALA A 5 -14.07 -13.75 -11.24
CA ALA A 5 -12.80 -13.04 -11.18
C ALA A 5 -12.34 -12.60 -12.58
N VAL A 6 -12.49 -13.47 -13.59
CA VAL A 6 -12.18 -13.11 -15.00
C VAL A 6 -13.06 -11.95 -15.46
N LEU A 7 -14.37 -12.03 -15.22
CA LEU A 7 -15.31 -10.96 -15.55
C LEU A 7 -14.94 -9.63 -14.87
N ALA A 8 -14.62 -9.68 -13.57
CA ALA A 8 -14.18 -8.49 -12.82
C ALA A 8 -12.94 -7.86 -13.44
N MET A 9 -11.96 -8.67 -13.84
CA MET A 9 -10.73 -8.19 -14.49
C MET A 9 -11.01 -7.59 -15.87
N LEU A 10 -11.84 -8.23 -16.69
CA LEU A 10 -12.23 -7.74 -18.02
C LEU A 10 -12.93 -6.38 -17.90
N VAL A 11 -13.91 -6.26 -17.04
CA VAL A 11 -14.65 -5.02 -16.78
C VAL A 11 -13.69 -3.93 -16.29
N CYS A 12 -12.79 -4.25 -15.36
CA CYS A 12 -11.80 -3.30 -14.85
C CYS A 12 -10.87 -2.79 -15.98
N LYS A 13 -10.34 -3.70 -16.81
CA LYS A 13 -9.46 -3.34 -17.94
C LYS A 13 -10.18 -2.50 -18.97
N ALA A 14 -11.42 -2.84 -19.31
CA ALA A 14 -12.25 -2.08 -20.26
C ALA A 14 -12.52 -0.67 -19.74
N LEU A 15 -12.96 -0.53 -18.49
CA LEU A 15 -13.22 0.77 -17.86
C LEU A 15 -11.94 1.62 -17.75
N ARG A 16 -10.81 1.00 -17.46
CA ARG A 16 -9.52 1.71 -17.43
C ARG A 16 -9.12 2.21 -18.81
N LEU A 17 -9.34 1.42 -19.86
CA LEU A 17 -9.08 1.84 -21.24
C LEU A 17 -9.97 3.03 -21.62
N VAL A 18 -11.26 2.96 -21.34
CA VAL A 18 -12.21 4.07 -21.58
C VAL A 18 -11.79 5.33 -20.82
N SER A 19 -11.42 5.21 -19.54
CA SER A 19 -10.96 6.34 -18.72
C SER A 19 -9.71 7.00 -19.32
N ARG A 20 -8.79 6.22 -19.90
CA ARG A 20 -7.59 6.74 -20.59
C ARG A 20 -7.96 7.50 -21.86
N ILE A 21 -8.87 6.96 -22.69
CA ILE A 21 -9.33 7.59 -23.94
C ILE A 21 -10.03 8.92 -23.63
N LEU A 22 -10.82 8.97 -22.56
CA LEU A 22 -11.54 10.18 -22.13
C LEU A 22 -10.65 11.17 -21.33
N HIS A 23 -9.34 10.93 -21.24
CA HIS A 23 -8.38 11.74 -20.45
C HIS A 23 -8.81 11.96 -18.99
N ARG A 24 -9.71 11.11 -18.45
CA ARG A 24 -10.12 11.12 -17.05
C ARG A 24 -9.16 10.25 -16.24
N GLY A 25 -8.29 10.86 -15.46
CA GLY A 25 -7.21 10.19 -14.70
C GLY A 25 -7.64 9.26 -13.55
N GLY A 26 -8.94 8.95 -13.40
CA GLY A 26 -9.45 8.18 -12.27
C GLY A 26 -9.12 6.68 -12.34
N THR A 27 -8.24 6.20 -11.47
CA THR A 27 -7.91 4.78 -11.30
C THR A 27 -8.86 4.07 -10.31
N ALA A 28 -9.54 4.81 -9.45
CA ALA A 28 -10.37 4.24 -8.39
C ALA A 28 -11.69 3.61 -8.88
N MET A 29 -12.34 4.18 -9.89
CA MET A 29 -13.66 3.71 -10.34
C MET A 29 -13.61 2.32 -10.98
N PRO A 30 -12.66 1.98 -11.87
CA PRO A 30 -12.56 0.64 -12.44
C PRO A 30 -12.41 -0.46 -11.37
N GLY A 31 -11.52 -0.24 -10.39
CA GLY A 31 -11.30 -1.20 -9.30
C GLY A 31 -12.49 -1.29 -8.35
N ARG A 32 -13.22 -0.18 -8.12
CA ARG A 32 -14.45 -0.21 -7.30
C ARG A 32 -15.49 -1.13 -7.91
N ILE A 33 -15.70 -1.07 -9.23
CA ILE A 33 -16.65 -1.94 -9.94
C ILE A 33 -16.16 -3.39 -9.91
N ALA A 34 -14.87 -3.61 -10.17
CA ALA A 34 -14.29 -4.96 -10.12
C ALA A 34 -14.46 -5.61 -8.74
N LEU A 35 -14.23 -4.87 -7.65
CA LEU A 35 -14.43 -5.35 -6.28
C LEU A 35 -15.90 -5.62 -5.93
N LYS A 36 -16.86 -4.94 -6.57
CA LYS A 36 -18.28 -5.28 -6.44
C LYS A 36 -18.62 -6.63 -7.10
N ILE A 37 -17.97 -6.95 -8.21
CA ILE A 37 -18.15 -8.22 -8.93
C ILE A 37 -17.45 -9.37 -8.18
N TYR A 38 -16.21 -9.11 -7.72
CA TYR A 38 -15.41 -10.08 -7.00
C TYR A 38 -14.63 -9.41 -5.85
N PRO A 39 -15.15 -9.43 -4.60
CA PRO A 39 -14.59 -8.70 -3.46
C PRO A 39 -13.16 -9.09 -3.08
N GLU A 40 -12.75 -10.33 -3.34
CA GLU A 40 -11.43 -10.88 -3.02
C GLU A 40 -10.44 -10.75 -4.18
N LEU A 41 -10.72 -9.90 -5.19
CA LEU A 41 -9.90 -9.79 -6.38
C LEU A 41 -8.47 -9.39 -6.08
N LEU A 42 -8.27 -8.46 -5.14
CA LEU A 42 -6.93 -8.02 -4.74
C LEU A 42 -6.14 -9.19 -4.13
N SER A 43 -6.74 -9.93 -3.21
CA SER A 43 -6.12 -11.09 -2.58
C SER A 43 -5.71 -12.17 -3.60
N LEU A 44 -6.59 -12.42 -4.59
CA LEU A 44 -6.31 -13.36 -5.66
C LEU A 44 -5.09 -12.95 -6.50
N LEU A 45 -4.99 -11.65 -6.86
CA LEU A 45 -3.95 -11.13 -7.74
C LEU A 45 -2.62 -10.86 -7.02
N ALA A 46 -2.66 -10.63 -5.71
CA ALA A 46 -1.48 -10.36 -4.90
C ALA A 46 -0.72 -11.62 -4.47
N LYS A 47 -1.34 -12.80 -4.58
CA LYS A 47 -0.84 -14.06 -4.02
C LYS A 47 0.62 -14.38 -4.36
N ASP A 48 1.03 -14.10 -5.60
CA ASP A 48 2.37 -14.43 -6.11
C ASP A 48 3.24 -13.18 -6.31
N VAL A 49 2.86 -12.03 -5.71
CA VAL A 49 3.57 -10.76 -5.83
C VAL A 49 4.17 -10.36 -4.49
N ARG A 50 5.47 -10.14 -4.47
CA ARG A 50 6.14 -9.62 -3.28
C ARG A 50 5.87 -8.12 -3.14
N THR A 51 5.22 -7.74 -2.05
CA THR A 51 4.74 -6.36 -1.90
C THR A 51 5.42 -5.66 -0.73
N ALA A 52 5.94 -4.46 -1.00
CA ALA A 52 6.26 -3.46 0.01
C ALA A 52 5.12 -2.45 0.07
N ALA A 53 4.46 -2.33 1.22
CA ALA A 53 3.41 -1.35 1.46
C ALA A 53 3.97 -0.16 2.25
N VAL A 54 3.61 1.05 1.86
CA VAL A 54 4.03 2.30 2.51
C VAL A 54 2.79 3.05 2.97
N THR A 55 2.70 3.34 4.26
CA THR A 55 1.60 4.09 4.86
C THR A 55 2.12 5.14 5.87
N GLY A 56 1.25 5.99 6.37
CA GLY A 56 1.56 7.07 7.32
C GLY A 56 1.14 8.44 6.80
N THR A 57 1.07 9.46 7.64
CA THR A 57 0.50 10.78 7.30
C THR A 57 1.30 11.50 6.22
N ASN A 58 2.61 11.63 6.38
CA ASN A 58 3.47 12.35 5.45
C ASN A 58 4.61 11.47 4.92
N GLY A 59 5.11 11.81 3.72
CA GLY A 59 6.28 11.13 3.14
C GLY A 59 6.00 9.82 2.43
N LYS A 60 4.75 9.34 2.37
CA LYS A 60 4.36 8.10 1.67
C LYS A 60 4.90 8.04 0.24
N THR A 61 4.58 9.05 -0.56
CA THR A 61 4.99 9.11 -1.97
C THR A 61 6.50 9.17 -2.14
N THR A 62 7.20 9.93 -1.28
CA THR A 62 8.66 10.00 -1.32
C THR A 62 9.29 8.65 -0.98
N SER A 63 8.85 8.01 0.11
CA SER A 63 9.36 6.70 0.53
C SER A 63 9.05 5.61 -0.50
N SER A 64 7.87 5.65 -1.11
CA SER A 64 7.51 4.74 -2.20
C SER A 64 8.44 4.91 -3.40
N ARG A 65 8.73 6.14 -3.81
CA ARG A 65 9.65 6.42 -4.93
C ARG A 65 11.09 5.99 -4.62
N MET A 66 11.55 6.19 -3.39
CA MET A 66 12.88 5.69 -2.97
C MET A 66 12.94 4.17 -3.06
N THR A 67 11.90 3.47 -2.63
CA THR A 67 11.79 2.01 -2.74
C THR A 67 11.73 1.56 -4.20
N GLU A 68 10.98 2.27 -5.04
CA GLU A 68 10.92 2.01 -6.48
C GLU A 68 12.30 2.16 -7.13
N GLN A 69 13.04 3.22 -6.78
CA GLN A 69 14.39 3.46 -7.31
C GLN A 69 15.35 2.35 -6.87
N ALA A 70 15.27 1.91 -5.62
CA ALA A 70 16.10 0.80 -5.14
C ALA A 70 15.80 -0.52 -5.90
N PHE A 71 14.54 -0.78 -6.25
CA PHE A 71 14.20 -1.94 -7.08
C PHE A 71 14.71 -1.78 -8.52
N LEU A 72 14.62 -0.58 -9.09
CA LEU A 72 15.13 -0.28 -10.43
C LEU A 72 16.64 -0.52 -10.52
N GLU A 73 17.41 0.03 -9.58
CA GLU A 73 18.87 -0.14 -9.51
C GLU A 73 19.31 -1.61 -9.35
N GLN A 74 18.48 -2.41 -8.70
CA GLN A 74 18.71 -3.85 -8.57
C GLN A 74 18.17 -4.68 -9.75
N GLY A 75 17.68 -4.05 -10.81
CA GLY A 75 17.10 -4.73 -11.98
C GLY A 75 15.82 -5.52 -11.66
N LYS A 76 15.10 -5.19 -10.58
CA LYS A 76 13.88 -5.89 -10.19
C LYS A 76 12.69 -5.46 -11.02
N SER A 77 11.88 -6.43 -11.45
CA SER A 77 10.65 -6.18 -12.19
C SER A 77 9.51 -5.82 -11.23
N TYR A 78 9.11 -4.56 -11.17
CA TYR A 78 8.09 -4.07 -10.25
C TYR A 78 7.01 -3.21 -10.91
N PHE A 79 5.94 -2.93 -10.16
CA PHE A 79 4.95 -1.89 -10.44
C PHE A 79 4.57 -1.16 -9.16
N ALA A 80 3.93 0.03 -9.30
CA ALA A 80 3.48 0.86 -8.19
C ALA A 80 2.18 1.61 -8.52
N ASN A 81 1.41 1.98 -7.51
CA ASN A 81 0.17 2.77 -7.68
C ASN A 81 0.48 4.28 -7.67
N ARG A 82 1.08 4.78 -8.76
CA ARG A 82 1.64 6.15 -8.83
C ARG A 82 0.63 7.30 -8.82
N SER A 83 -0.61 7.11 -9.11
CA SER A 83 -1.57 8.19 -9.38
C SER A 83 -2.39 8.65 -8.16
N GLY A 84 -1.86 8.53 -6.94
CA GLY A 84 -2.58 8.84 -5.70
C GLY A 84 -3.76 7.89 -5.43
N ALA A 85 -3.80 6.76 -6.11
CA ALA A 85 -4.81 5.73 -5.94
C ALA A 85 -4.45 4.80 -4.77
N ASN A 86 -4.36 5.37 -3.57
CA ASN A 86 -3.93 4.74 -2.34
C ASN A 86 -5.04 4.02 -1.55
N LEU A 87 -6.26 4.04 -2.08
CA LEU A 87 -7.39 3.26 -1.57
C LEU A 87 -7.45 1.88 -2.24
N ILE A 88 -8.12 0.92 -1.59
CA ILE A 88 -8.23 -0.46 -2.08
C ILE A 88 -8.67 -0.56 -3.55
N SER A 89 -9.57 0.30 -4.01
CA SER A 89 -10.06 0.31 -5.38
C SER A 89 -8.98 0.70 -6.40
N GLY A 90 -8.17 1.72 -6.08
CA GLY A 90 -7.05 2.14 -6.92
C GLY A 90 -5.96 1.08 -6.97
N ILE A 91 -5.58 0.54 -5.81
CA ILE A 91 -4.61 -0.54 -5.68
C ILE A 91 -5.06 -1.76 -6.49
N THR A 92 -6.33 -2.17 -6.36
CA THR A 92 -6.88 -3.29 -7.15
C THR A 92 -6.79 -3.03 -8.66
N THR A 93 -7.06 -1.80 -9.11
CA THR A 93 -6.92 -1.44 -10.53
C THR A 93 -5.48 -1.66 -11.01
N GLU A 94 -4.48 -1.25 -10.24
CA GLU A 94 -3.08 -1.44 -10.61
C GLU A 94 -2.69 -2.92 -10.67
N PHE A 95 -3.17 -3.74 -9.73
CA PHE A 95 -2.97 -5.19 -9.79
C PHE A 95 -3.62 -5.81 -11.04
N VAL A 96 -4.85 -5.42 -11.39
CA VAL A 96 -5.55 -5.90 -12.59
C VAL A 96 -4.81 -5.55 -13.87
N ILE A 97 -4.29 -4.32 -13.99
CA ILE A 97 -3.56 -3.85 -15.17
C ILE A 97 -2.26 -4.65 -15.35
N ASN A 98 -1.57 -4.94 -14.25
CA ASN A 98 -0.31 -5.67 -14.26
C ASN A 98 -0.48 -7.19 -14.29
N SER A 99 -1.72 -7.71 -14.33
CA SER A 99 -2.01 -9.14 -14.38
C SER A 99 -2.57 -9.58 -15.73
N SER A 100 -2.28 -10.83 -16.10
CA SER A 100 -2.94 -11.54 -17.21
C SER A 100 -4.36 -11.92 -16.81
N LEU A 101 -5.19 -12.30 -17.78
CA LEU A 101 -6.55 -12.79 -17.49
C LEU A 101 -6.56 -14.15 -16.76
N SER A 102 -5.43 -14.85 -16.73
CA SER A 102 -5.26 -16.04 -15.87
C SER A 102 -5.04 -15.71 -14.39
N GLY A 103 -4.96 -14.41 -14.02
CA GLY A 103 -4.70 -13.94 -12.66
C GLY A 103 -3.22 -13.86 -12.30
N LYS A 104 -2.31 -14.28 -13.19
CA LYS A 104 -0.87 -14.20 -12.95
C LYS A 104 -0.37 -12.79 -13.18
N CYS A 105 0.28 -12.18 -12.19
CA CYS A 105 0.94 -10.91 -12.33
C CYS A 105 2.17 -11.02 -13.25
N ARG A 106 2.44 -9.98 -14.03
CA ARG A 106 3.57 -9.90 -14.95
C ARG A 106 4.83 -9.37 -14.26
N LYS A 107 4.71 -8.92 -13.04
CA LYS A 107 5.77 -8.31 -12.23
C LYS A 107 5.95 -9.11 -10.95
N GLU A 108 7.19 -9.25 -10.51
CA GLU A 108 7.54 -9.99 -9.30
C GLU A 108 7.29 -9.18 -8.03
N TYR A 109 7.49 -7.85 -8.12
CA TYR A 109 7.39 -6.95 -6.97
C TYR A 109 6.32 -5.87 -7.18
N ALA A 110 5.77 -5.38 -6.07
CA ALA A 110 4.90 -4.21 -6.04
C ALA A 110 5.31 -3.26 -4.91
N VAL A 111 5.32 -1.96 -5.20
CA VAL A 111 5.43 -0.90 -4.20
C VAL A 111 4.08 -0.21 -4.10
N ILE A 112 3.43 -0.36 -2.94
CA ILE A 112 2.05 0.08 -2.76
C ILE A 112 1.96 1.15 -1.70
N GLU A 113 1.65 2.37 -2.15
CA GLU A 113 1.24 3.46 -1.28
C GLU A 113 -0.19 3.19 -0.81
N CYS A 114 -0.39 3.16 0.51
CA CYS A 114 -1.68 2.88 1.13
C CYS A 114 -2.10 4.03 2.06
N ASP A 115 -3.33 4.46 1.90
CA ASP A 115 -3.97 5.39 2.82
C ASP A 115 -4.19 4.73 4.19
N GLU A 116 -4.00 5.47 5.27
CA GLU A 116 -4.07 4.97 6.64
C GLU A 116 -5.45 4.40 6.97
N ALA A 117 -6.50 5.08 6.53
CA ALA A 117 -7.88 4.63 6.74
C ALA A 117 -8.20 3.35 5.94
N ALA A 118 -7.47 3.11 4.85
CA ALA A 118 -7.62 1.91 4.02
C ALA A 118 -6.76 0.73 4.51
N ALA A 119 -5.76 0.96 5.37
CA ALA A 119 -4.75 -0.02 5.78
C ALA A 119 -5.38 -1.33 6.27
N ARG A 120 -6.39 -1.26 7.15
CA ARG A 120 -7.10 -2.44 7.67
C ARG A 120 -7.60 -3.36 6.56
N ARG A 121 -8.19 -2.80 5.52
CA ARG A 121 -8.80 -3.56 4.43
C ARG A 121 -7.78 -3.95 3.36
N VAL A 122 -6.78 -3.12 3.12
CA VAL A 122 -5.76 -3.35 2.12
C VAL A 122 -4.80 -4.43 2.59
N PHE A 123 -4.24 -4.34 3.79
CA PHE A 123 -3.21 -5.27 4.24
C PHE A 123 -3.75 -6.68 4.47
N SER A 124 -5.00 -6.83 4.92
CA SER A 124 -5.64 -8.15 5.05
C SER A 124 -5.79 -8.89 3.70
N GLN A 125 -5.99 -8.15 2.60
CA GLN A 125 -6.07 -8.75 1.27
C GLN A 125 -4.71 -8.85 0.57
N LEU A 126 -3.87 -7.84 0.74
CA LEU A 126 -2.57 -7.73 0.06
C LEU A 126 -1.51 -8.64 0.68
N ARG A 127 -1.53 -8.81 2.01
CA ARG A 127 -0.53 -9.54 2.82
C ARG A 127 0.90 -9.17 2.43
N PRO A 128 1.28 -7.89 2.57
CA PRO A 128 2.60 -7.43 2.17
C PRO A 128 3.71 -8.10 2.98
N GLN A 129 4.88 -8.30 2.39
CA GLN A 129 6.07 -8.82 3.07
C GLN A 129 6.76 -7.76 3.91
N VAL A 130 6.63 -6.49 3.51
CA VAL A 130 7.18 -5.34 4.24
C VAL A 130 6.11 -4.27 4.34
N ILE A 131 5.97 -3.70 5.54
CA ILE A 131 5.11 -2.53 5.79
C ILE A 131 5.98 -1.41 6.35
N VAL A 132 6.10 -0.33 5.62
CA VAL A 132 6.78 0.90 6.05
C VAL A 132 5.73 1.85 6.61
N VAL A 133 5.92 2.27 7.86
CA VAL A 133 5.08 3.31 8.48
C VAL A 133 5.95 4.55 8.69
N THR A 134 5.70 5.59 7.88
CA THR A 134 6.57 6.77 7.82
C THR A 134 6.46 7.64 9.06
N ASN A 135 5.26 8.07 9.39
CA ASN A 135 4.95 8.85 10.59
C ASN A 135 3.42 8.95 10.77
N LEU A 136 3.02 9.34 11.96
CA LEU A 136 1.63 9.65 12.31
C LEU A 136 1.61 11.01 12.99
N PHE A 137 1.18 12.02 12.26
CA PHE A 137 1.02 13.37 12.78
C PHE A 137 -0.45 13.76 12.83
N ARG A 138 -0.72 14.70 13.72
CA ARG A 138 -2.00 15.38 13.80
C ARG A 138 -2.10 16.33 12.59
N ASP A 139 -3.10 16.17 11.76
CA ASP A 139 -3.41 17.17 10.75
C ASP A 139 -4.00 18.42 11.43
N GLN A 140 -3.75 19.63 10.89
CA GLN A 140 -4.12 20.89 11.56
C GLN A 140 -5.64 21.08 11.75
N LEU A 141 -6.44 20.25 11.09
CA LEU A 141 -7.91 20.28 11.12
C LEU A 141 -8.53 19.18 12.01
N ASP A 142 -7.69 18.36 12.65
CA ASP A 142 -8.16 17.15 13.34
C ASP A 142 -8.84 17.44 14.67
N ARG A 143 -10.01 16.83 14.84
CA ARG A 143 -10.68 16.70 16.13
C ARG A 143 -9.98 15.66 17.01
N TYR A 144 -10.10 15.84 18.33
CA TYR A 144 -9.58 14.89 19.32
C TYR A 144 -10.05 13.45 18.98
N GLY A 145 -9.09 12.52 18.77
CA GLY A 145 -9.36 11.10 18.52
C GLY A 145 -8.98 10.56 17.14
N GLU A 146 -8.73 11.43 16.13
CA GLU A 146 -8.48 10.99 14.75
C GLU A 146 -7.12 10.29 14.59
N VAL A 147 -6.08 10.77 15.28
CA VAL A 147 -4.75 10.14 15.27
C VAL A 147 -4.78 8.74 15.89
N THR A 148 -5.52 8.59 17.00
CA THR A 148 -5.70 7.28 17.66
C THR A 148 -6.45 6.31 16.75
N HIS A 149 -7.49 6.80 16.07
CA HIS A 149 -8.23 5.99 15.10
C HIS A 149 -7.36 5.58 13.91
N THR A 150 -6.52 6.49 13.41
CA THR A 150 -5.56 6.22 12.33
C THR A 150 -4.54 5.16 12.74
N LEU A 151 -3.96 5.28 13.95
CA LEU A 151 -3.06 4.29 14.51
C LEU A 151 -3.73 2.92 14.62
N GLU A 152 -4.98 2.88 15.09
CA GLU A 152 -5.74 1.64 15.23
C GLU A 152 -6.05 1.00 13.87
N ASN A 153 -6.41 1.78 12.85
CA ASN A 153 -6.62 1.26 11.49
C ASN A 153 -5.35 0.60 10.93
N ILE A 154 -4.18 1.21 11.16
CA ILE A 154 -2.90 0.63 10.74
C ILE A 154 -2.61 -0.63 11.54
N ARG A 155 -2.78 -0.60 12.88
CA ARG A 155 -2.59 -1.76 13.77
C ARG A 155 -3.44 -2.95 13.33
N GLU A 156 -4.73 -2.73 13.12
CA GLU A 156 -5.65 -3.77 12.64
C GLU A 156 -5.29 -4.26 11.23
N GLY A 157 -4.78 -3.38 10.38
CA GLY A 157 -4.25 -3.76 9.07
C GLY A 157 -3.05 -4.70 9.19
N ILE A 158 -2.09 -4.38 10.06
CA ILE A 158 -0.89 -5.18 10.28
C ILE A 158 -1.23 -6.56 10.85
N LYS A 159 -2.23 -6.67 11.75
CA LYS A 159 -2.75 -7.98 12.22
C LYS A 159 -3.21 -8.89 11.06
N GLY A 160 -3.70 -8.31 9.96
CA GLY A 160 -4.05 -9.03 8.74
C GLY A 160 -2.85 -9.53 7.91
N ALA A 161 -1.63 -9.12 8.27
CA ALA A 161 -0.37 -9.47 7.62
C ALA A 161 0.70 -9.89 8.66
N PRO A 162 0.50 -10.98 9.42
CA PRO A 162 1.33 -11.34 10.56
C PRO A 162 2.79 -11.67 10.20
N GLU A 163 3.05 -12.06 8.95
CA GLU A 163 4.39 -12.38 8.45
C GLU A 163 5.16 -11.15 7.95
N ALA A 164 4.52 -9.98 7.90
CA ALA A 164 5.17 -8.77 7.41
C ALA A 164 6.28 -8.29 8.35
N VAL A 165 7.39 -7.86 7.77
CA VAL A 165 8.41 -7.10 8.50
C VAL A 165 7.96 -5.63 8.54
N LEU A 166 7.92 -5.06 9.73
CA LEU A 166 7.59 -3.66 9.95
C LEU A 166 8.86 -2.82 9.85
N CYS A 167 8.82 -1.78 9.04
CA CYS A 167 9.85 -0.74 8.98
C CYS A 167 9.26 0.54 9.58
N LEU A 168 9.64 0.86 10.82
CA LEU A 168 8.99 1.86 11.65
C LEU A 168 9.91 3.06 11.89
N ASN A 169 9.33 4.27 11.87
CA ASN A 169 10.05 5.49 12.22
C ASN A 169 10.23 5.58 13.75
N ALA A 170 11.48 5.50 14.22
CA ALA A 170 11.84 5.62 15.63
C ALA A 170 11.66 7.04 16.19
N ASP A 171 11.71 8.07 15.33
CA ASP A 171 11.50 9.47 15.72
C ASP A 171 10.03 9.83 15.92
N CYS A 172 9.10 8.89 15.61
CA CYS A 172 7.68 9.04 15.83
C CYS A 172 7.20 8.01 16.87
N SER A 173 6.91 8.45 18.08
CA SER A 173 6.51 7.58 19.20
C SER A 173 5.28 6.71 18.89
N LEU A 174 4.32 7.22 18.12
CA LEU A 174 3.13 6.49 17.72
C LEU A 174 3.45 5.34 16.76
N THR A 175 4.32 5.58 15.77
CA THR A 175 4.78 4.50 14.89
C THR A 175 5.63 3.48 15.62
N ALA A 176 6.54 3.94 16.47
CA ALA A 176 7.38 3.04 17.28
C ALA A 176 6.56 2.14 18.21
N SER A 177 5.44 2.64 18.76
CA SER A 177 4.56 1.84 19.64
C SER A 177 3.94 0.62 18.96
N LEU A 178 3.82 0.60 17.63
CA LEU A 178 3.32 -0.55 16.90
C LEU A 178 4.17 -1.80 17.10
N ALA A 179 5.47 -1.66 17.37
CA ALA A 179 6.35 -2.80 17.63
C ALA A 179 6.07 -3.48 18.99
N ASN A 180 5.50 -2.76 19.96
CA ASN A 180 5.20 -3.32 21.28
C ASN A 180 3.91 -4.16 21.28
N ASP A 181 2.98 -3.83 20.39
CA ASP A 181 1.62 -4.36 20.38
C ASP A 181 1.42 -5.50 19.37
N LEU A 182 2.43 -5.76 18.53
CA LEU A 182 2.30 -6.67 17.37
C LEU A 182 3.44 -7.70 17.37
N PRO A 183 3.17 -8.97 17.03
CA PRO A 183 4.18 -10.03 17.01
C PRO A 183 5.15 -9.94 15.83
N ASN A 184 4.93 -9.01 14.92
CA ASN A 184 5.70 -8.82 13.71
C ASN A 184 7.16 -8.43 14.04
N ARG A 185 8.12 -8.95 13.27
CA ARG A 185 9.49 -8.44 13.32
C ARG A 185 9.52 -6.96 12.93
N ALA A 186 10.12 -6.12 13.76
CA ALA A 186 10.27 -4.70 13.50
C ALA A 186 11.74 -4.32 13.23
N VAL A 187 11.92 -3.40 12.29
CA VAL A 187 13.17 -2.69 11.98
C VAL A 187 12.87 -1.21 12.11
N PHE A 188 13.77 -0.47 12.73
CA PHE A 188 13.59 0.96 12.95
C PHE A 188 14.50 1.79 12.06
N PHE A 189 13.99 2.91 11.60
CA PHE A 189 14.76 3.98 10.98
C PHE A 189 14.50 5.30 11.71
N GLY A 190 15.47 6.22 11.67
CA GLY A 190 15.37 7.51 12.35
C GLY A 190 16.67 8.28 12.23
N ILE A 191 16.72 9.48 12.83
CA ILE A 191 17.90 10.32 12.87
C ILE A 191 18.69 9.99 14.14
N ASP A 192 19.94 9.52 13.95
CA ASP A 192 20.85 9.36 15.07
C ASP A 192 21.28 10.74 15.60
N LYS A 193 21.08 11.00 16.90
CA LYS A 193 21.50 12.24 17.55
C LYS A 193 23.00 12.48 17.46
N GLY A 194 23.82 11.45 17.30
CA GLY A 194 25.26 11.55 17.08
C GLY A 194 25.65 11.99 15.68
N ALA A 195 24.75 11.91 14.70
CA ALA A 195 24.98 12.31 13.31
C ALA A 195 24.50 13.74 12.99
N ALA A 196 23.87 14.43 13.95
CA ALA A 196 23.49 15.83 13.75
C ALA A 196 24.75 16.69 13.62
N PRO A 197 24.96 17.42 12.50
CA PRO A 197 26.08 18.34 12.41
C PRO A 197 25.97 19.35 13.54
N SER A 198 27.05 19.52 14.31
CA SER A 198 27.14 20.59 15.28
C SER A 198 26.79 21.89 14.56
N ARG A 199 25.75 22.58 14.99
CA ARG A 199 25.41 23.89 14.44
C ARG A 199 26.60 24.80 14.63
N PRO A 200 26.98 25.60 13.60
CA PRO A 200 28.04 26.58 13.72
C PRO A 200 27.71 27.65 14.76
#